data_7f0c285314660ad090f87845e96ca59e
#
_entry.id   7f0c285314660ad090f87845e96ca59e
#
_cell.length_a   1.000
_cell.length_b   1.000
_cell.length_c   1.000
_cell.angle_alpha   90.00
_cell.angle_beta   90.00
_cell.angle_gamma   90.00
#
_symmetry.space_group_name_H-M   'P 1'
#
loop_
_entity.id
_entity.type
_entity.pdbx_description
1 polymer ?
#
loop_
_entity_poly.entity_id
_entity_poly.type
_entity_poly.pdbx_seq_one_letter_code
_entity_poly.pdbx_strand_id
1 'polypeptide(L)'
;MTNGESRSNGERARESVTRGFCRGWSWLQVAASMALIASPSRAVADATTPPFHLLRYDDNYSYLAHRQTSDFTPWEDLKYIPLDRESPGGPFVSVGGEVRFQYIERWNDQFGRIPGAQGSLQQRYLWHADLVGSDQVRIFGQLISAWEQGRKPTSLPTDVDHLDVQQLFAELKSAPDAAAKGYLRIGRQEILLAGHQLLKIREGPDVRLSFNGARAHVAQGDFDSDLFAANVVQPRAGLFDDSWTDHSVTFAGLNLGWHPKLSGLANVRADAFVFDYRNRSVRYEQFAGTEHRQTYGLRASGRSGSWEFDYEGSLQSGTLGPLAIRAWGVAFFTSYHWDSEPTKPKLTLGLSSVTGDRNRSDREINTFNCLFARGDYFGDTSLLTGSNTLDLSLLTDRELVQRLHVSIQWDRLWRSETTDGLYAPPLIYVRSGLVSDSRDIGNQFTLTATLSVNRFVTVQLIGSAFVAGDFIKAGPTKTGTEGLTMRTQFKF
;
A
#
# COMPACT_ATOMS: atom_id res chain seq x y z
N MET A 1 57.88 -4.26 -31.40
CA MET A 1 57.37 -5.62 -31.39
C MET A 1 56.33 -5.69 -30.26
N THR A 2 55.25 -5.21 -30.42
CA THR A 2 53.85 -5.39 -30.81
C THR A 2 53.39 -6.83 -30.73
N ASN A 3 52.49 -7.08 -29.78
CA ASN A 3 51.24 -7.83 -29.82
C ASN A 3 50.89 -8.40 -28.45
N GLY A 4 49.76 -7.96 -27.91
CA GLY A 4 49.21 -8.57 -26.70
C GLY A 4 48.18 -7.77 -25.93
N GLU A 5 47.19 -7.12 -26.58
CA GLU A 5 46.04 -6.57 -25.89
C GLU A 5 44.82 -6.58 -26.79
N SER A 6 44.17 -7.70 -26.89
CA SER A 6 42.84 -7.73 -27.58
C SER A 6 41.95 -8.95 -27.22
N ARG A 7 42.22 -9.65 -26.09
CA ARG A 7 41.41 -10.84 -25.71
C ARG A 7 40.62 -10.75 -24.41
N SER A 8 40.62 -9.62 -23.68
CA SER A 8 40.07 -9.59 -22.31
C SER A 8 38.61 -9.08 -22.19
N ASN A 9 38.07 -8.44 -23.23
CA ASN A 9 36.72 -7.85 -23.13
C ASN A 9 35.58 -8.77 -23.58
N GLY A 10 35.86 -9.81 -24.36
CA GLY A 10 34.86 -10.78 -24.82
C GLY A 10 34.52 -11.86 -23.79
N GLU A 11 35.47 -12.23 -22.93
CA GLU A 11 35.25 -13.25 -21.89
C GLU A 11 34.53 -12.71 -20.67
N ARG A 12 34.75 -11.46 -20.27
CA ARG A 12 34.00 -10.82 -19.16
C ARG A 12 32.53 -10.59 -19.48
N ALA A 13 32.18 -10.36 -20.74
CA ALA A 13 30.77 -10.23 -21.17
C ALA A 13 30.05 -11.59 -21.20
N ARG A 14 30.75 -12.69 -21.49
CA ARG A 14 30.17 -14.04 -21.45
C ARG A 14 30.00 -14.59 -20.02
N GLU A 15 30.90 -14.25 -19.09
CA GLU A 15 30.75 -14.66 -17.67
C GLU A 15 29.61 -13.94 -16.95
N SER A 16 29.27 -12.71 -17.35
CA SER A 16 28.12 -11.99 -16.74
C SER A 16 26.79 -12.55 -17.18
N VAL A 17 26.67 -13.02 -18.42
CA VAL A 17 25.43 -13.63 -18.96
C VAL A 17 25.21 -15.03 -18.38
N THR A 18 26.28 -15.81 -18.18
CA THR A 18 26.17 -17.17 -17.61
C THR A 18 25.89 -17.17 -16.09
N ARG A 19 26.33 -16.17 -15.33
CA ARG A 19 25.97 -16.05 -13.92
C ARG A 19 24.53 -15.59 -13.67
N GLY A 20 23.89 -14.89 -14.60
CA GLY A 20 22.46 -14.60 -14.61
C GLY A 20 21.60 -15.85 -14.83
N PHE A 21 22.06 -16.76 -15.70
CA PHE A 21 21.31 -17.98 -16.03
C PHE A 21 21.31 -19.04 -14.91
N CYS A 22 22.38 -19.17 -14.11
CA CYS A 22 22.43 -20.13 -13.00
C CYS A 22 21.59 -19.70 -11.77
N ARG A 23 21.23 -18.43 -11.61
CA ARG A 23 20.28 -17.98 -10.58
C ARG A 23 18.81 -18.23 -10.97
N GLY A 24 18.50 -18.38 -12.25
CA GLY A 24 17.15 -18.66 -12.73
C GLY A 24 16.64 -20.08 -12.42
N TRP A 25 17.53 -21.03 -12.13
CA TRP A 25 17.16 -22.43 -11.83
C TRP A 25 16.51 -22.62 -10.45
N SER A 26 16.84 -21.79 -9.47
CA SER A 26 16.19 -21.83 -8.17
C SER A 26 14.73 -21.41 -8.22
N TRP A 27 14.34 -20.60 -9.20
CA TRP A 27 12.96 -20.14 -9.43
C TRP A 27 12.05 -21.18 -10.06
N LEU A 28 12.60 -21.98 -10.97
CA LEU A 28 11.88 -23.11 -11.56
C LEU A 28 11.56 -24.16 -10.49
N GLN A 29 12.41 -24.33 -9.48
CA GLN A 29 12.14 -25.23 -8.36
C GLN A 29 11.08 -24.67 -7.39
N VAL A 30 11.08 -23.37 -7.11
CA VAL A 30 10.04 -22.71 -6.29
C VAL A 30 8.70 -22.67 -7.03
N ALA A 31 8.69 -22.33 -8.32
CA ALA A 31 7.50 -22.37 -9.16
C ALA A 31 6.97 -23.81 -9.36
N ALA A 32 7.84 -24.80 -9.49
CA ALA A 32 7.48 -26.20 -9.58
C ALA A 32 6.95 -26.75 -8.25
N SER A 33 7.47 -26.32 -7.12
CA SER A 33 6.95 -26.69 -5.80
C SER A 33 5.57 -26.08 -5.53
N MET A 34 5.31 -24.88 -6.06
CA MET A 34 3.97 -24.27 -5.99
C MET A 34 2.98 -24.88 -6.98
N ALA A 35 3.44 -25.36 -8.14
CA ALA A 35 2.60 -26.07 -9.10
C ALA A 35 2.11 -27.43 -8.55
N LEU A 36 2.86 -28.06 -7.65
CA LEU A 36 2.46 -29.29 -6.98
C LEU A 36 1.38 -29.08 -5.89
N ILE A 37 1.30 -27.86 -5.31
CA ILE A 37 0.24 -27.47 -4.38
C ILE A 37 -1.03 -27.04 -5.14
N ALA A 38 -0.87 -26.58 -6.37
CA ALA A 38 -1.93 -26.22 -7.30
C ALA A 38 -2.36 -27.39 -8.20
N SER A 39 -2.47 -28.62 -7.66
CA SER A 39 -3.16 -29.68 -8.40
C SER A 39 -4.53 -29.15 -8.82
N PRO A 40 -4.92 -29.25 -10.10
CA PRO A 40 -6.24 -28.85 -10.53
C PRO A 40 -7.25 -29.91 -10.08
N SER A 41 -7.52 -29.97 -8.76
CA SER A 41 -8.82 -30.45 -8.36
C SER A 41 -9.79 -29.51 -9.06
N ARG A 42 -10.75 -30.05 -9.78
CA ARG A 42 -11.85 -29.35 -10.44
C ARG A 42 -12.58 -28.46 -9.42
N ALA A 43 -11.96 -27.37 -8.98
CA ALA A 43 -12.63 -26.27 -8.35
C ALA A 43 -13.32 -25.53 -9.49
N VAL A 44 -14.50 -25.97 -9.84
CA VAL A 44 -15.52 -25.08 -10.43
C VAL A 44 -15.51 -23.89 -9.48
N ALA A 45 -15.09 -22.72 -9.96
CA ALA A 45 -15.18 -21.50 -9.17
C ALA A 45 -16.67 -21.33 -8.87
N ASP A 46 -17.04 -21.66 -7.65
CA ASP A 46 -18.40 -21.44 -7.19
C ASP A 46 -18.58 -19.92 -7.16
N ALA A 47 -19.39 -19.39 -8.08
CA ALA A 47 -19.70 -17.98 -8.19
C ALA A 47 -20.34 -17.40 -6.90
N THR A 48 -20.62 -18.24 -5.91
CA THR A 48 -21.27 -17.90 -4.66
C THR A 48 -20.30 -17.58 -3.49
N THR A 49 -19.00 -17.89 -3.63
CA THR A 49 -18.06 -17.67 -2.53
C THR A 49 -17.39 -16.28 -2.67
N PRO A 50 -17.50 -15.40 -1.66
CA PRO A 50 -16.90 -14.07 -1.71
C PRO A 50 -15.38 -14.11 -1.93
N PRO A 51 -14.79 -13.13 -2.62
CA PRO A 51 -13.35 -13.00 -2.71
C PRO A 51 -12.75 -12.67 -1.33
N PHE A 52 -11.47 -12.97 -1.13
CA PHE A 52 -10.76 -12.56 0.09
C PHE A 52 -10.55 -11.05 0.11
N HIS A 53 -10.93 -10.41 1.21
CA HIS A 53 -10.67 -8.97 1.41
C HIS A 53 -9.19 -8.69 1.66
N LEU A 54 -8.77 -7.46 1.40
CA LEU A 54 -7.42 -6.99 1.73
C LEU A 54 -7.18 -7.07 3.25
N LEU A 55 -8.13 -6.57 4.03
CA LEU A 55 -8.18 -6.69 5.47
C LEU A 55 -8.97 -7.95 5.81
N ARG A 56 -8.28 -9.00 6.23
CA ARG A 56 -8.86 -10.33 6.43
C ARG A 56 -9.93 -10.35 7.53
N TYR A 57 -9.94 -9.37 8.40
CA TYR A 57 -11.01 -9.18 9.38
C TYR A 57 -12.33 -8.67 8.76
N ASP A 58 -12.34 -8.24 7.50
CA ASP A 58 -13.56 -7.91 6.76
C ASP A 58 -14.20 -9.15 6.10
N ASP A 59 -13.51 -10.29 6.09
CA ASP A 59 -14.08 -11.57 5.64
C ASP A 59 -15.17 -12.02 6.62
N ASN A 60 -16.30 -12.48 6.08
CA ASN A 60 -17.41 -13.01 6.87
C ASN A 60 -17.77 -14.42 6.39
N TYR A 61 -17.63 -15.38 7.26
CA TYR A 61 -17.88 -16.80 6.98
C TYR A 61 -19.10 -17.36 7.74
N SER A 62 -19.93 -16.53 8.39
CA SER A 62 -21.14 -16.95 9.11
C SER A 62 -22.14 -17.68 8.22
N TYR A 63 -22.14 -17.44 6.90
CA TYR A 63 -22.99 -18.12 5.93
C TYR A 63 -22.72 -19.62 5.83
N LEU A 64 -21.54 -20.09 6.27
CA LEU A 64 -21.20 -21.51 6.29
C LEU A 64 -21.89 -22.29 7.42
N ALA A 65 -22.49 -21.60 8.40
CA ALA A 65 -23.17 -22.23 9.54
C ALA A 65 -24.27 -23.22 9.14
N HIS A 66 -24.90 -23.00 7.98
CA HIS A 66 -26.05 -23.78 7.50
C HIS A 66 -25.73 -24.67 6.29
N ARG A 67 -24.46 -24.70 5.84
CA ARG A 67 -24.00 -25.60 4.77
C ARG A 67 -23.68 -26.98 5.34
N GLN A 68 -23.97 -28.01 4.56
CA GLN A 68 -23.50 -29.37 4.91
C GLN A 68 -21.98 -29.44 4.71
N THR A 69 -21.29 -30.11 5.63
CA THR A 69 -19.80 -30.24 5.56
C THR A 69 -19.33 -30.97 4.31
N SER A 70 -20.18 -31.84 3.71
CA SER A 70 -19.91 -32.52 2.44
C SER A 70 -19.77 -31.56 1.25
N ASP A 71 -20.30 -30.32 1.36
CA ASP A 71 -20.29 -29.31 0.31
C ASP A 71 -19.12 -28.34 0.44
N PHE A 72 -18.28 -28.49 1.49
CA PHE A 72 -17.14 -27.61 1.73
C PHE A 72 -15.98 -27.96 0.81
N THR A 73 -15.33 -26.91 0.30
CA THR A 73 -14.01 -27.07 -0.31
C THR A 73 -12.96 -27.28 0.80
N PRO A 74 -11.78 -27.88 0.51
CA PRO A 74 -10.76 -28.17 1.53
C PRO A 74 -10.39 -27.00 2.44
N TRP A 75 -10.48 -25.76 1.95
CA TRP A 75 -10.16 -24.57 2.74
C TRP A 75 -11.35 -24.00 3.52
N GLU A 76 -12.58 -24.35 3.15
CA GLU A 76 -13.79 -23.87 3.83
C GLU A 76 -14.01 -24.53 5.20
N ASP A 77 -13.49 -25.73 5.39
CA ASP A 77 -13.48 -26.39 6.71
C ASP A 77 -12.73 -25.57 7.77
N LEU A 78 -11.72 -24.81 7.35
CA LEU A 78 -10.96 -23.89 8.23
C LEU A 78 -11.68 -22.55 8.44
N LYS A 79 -12.69 -22.23 7.62
CA LYS A 79 -13.37 -20.93 7.67
C LYS A 79 -14.53 -20.90 8.65
N TYR A 80 -15.07 -22.05 9.00
CA TYR A 80 -16.14 -22.17 9.97
C TYR A 80 -15.94 -23.40 10.86
N ILE A 81 -15.27 -23.21 11.98
CA ILE A 81 -15.04 -24.24 13.01
C ILE A 81 -15.96 -23.89 14.18
N PRO A 82 -17.14 -24.54 14.29
CA PRO A 82 -18.09 -24.22 15.36
C PRO A 82 -17.50 -24.63 16.72
N LEU A 83 -17.63 -23.77 17.71
CA LEU A 83 -17.24 -24.06 19.09
C LEU A 83 -18.31 -24.88 19.83
N ASP A 84 -19.55 -24.74 19.38
CA ASP A 84 -20.68 -25.56 19.82
C ASP A 84 -21.34 -26.20 18.58
N ARG A 85 -21.24 -27.53 18.47
CA ARG A 85 -21.81 -28.28 17.33
C ARG A 85 -23.32 -28.41 17.40
N GLU A 86 -23.91 -28.25 18.58
CA GLU A 86 -25.35 -28.36 18.79
C GLU A 86 -26.10 -27.05 18.49
N SER A 87 -25.34 -25.90 18.33
CA SER A 87 -25.91 -24.60 18.08
C SER A 87 -25.44 -24.02 16.71
N PRO A 88 -26.08 -24.41 15.59
CA PRO A 88 -25.75 -23.82 14.29
C PRO A 88 -25.94 -22.30 14.31
N GLY A 89 -24.91 -21.56 13.85
CA GLY A 89 -24.88 -20.09 13.93
C GLY A 89 -24.37 -19.53 15.26
N GLY A 90 -23.96 -20.38 16.21
CA GLY A 90 -23.31 -20.00 17.45
C GLY A 90 -21.85 -19.55 17.24
N PRO A 91 -21.08 -19.46 18.35
CA PRO A 91 -19.68 -19.07 18.29
C PRO A 91 -18.84 -19.98 17.39
N PHE A 92 -17.92 -19.41 16.63
CA PHE A 92 -17.03 -20.16 15.74
C PHE A 92 -15.66 -19.51 15.62
N VAL A 93 -14.69 -20.28 15.14
CA VAL A 93 -13.36 -19.81 14.76
C VAL A 93 -13.18 -19.93 13.26
N SER A 94 -12.66 -18.88 12.64
CA SER A 94 -12.17 -18.89 11.26
C SER A 94 -10.66 -18.78 11.25
N VAL A 95 -9.98 -19.65 10.49
CA VAL A 95 -8.52 -19.64 10.33
C VAL A 95 -8.18 -19.40 8.86
N GLY A 96 -7.14 -18.62 8.61
CA GLY A 96 -6.68 -18.38 7.27
C GLY A 96 -5.31 -17.74 7.23
N GLY A 97 -4.90 -17.37 6.01
CA GLY A 97 -3.59 -16.78 5.85
C GLY A 97 -3.31 -16.29 4.45
N GLU A 98 -2.07 -15.85 4.30
CA GLU A 98 -1.49 -15.41 3.04
C GLU A 98 -0.01 -15.81 3.01
N VAL A 99 0.43 -16.28 1.85
CA VAL A 99 1.85 -16.47 1.54
C VAL A 99 2.16 -15.65 0.30
N ARG A 100 3.18 -14.81 0.38
CA ARG A 100 3.64 -13.99 -0.73
C ARG A 100 5.12 -14.21 -0.98
N PHE A 101 5.49 -14.44 -2.21
CA PHE A 101 6.87 -14.41 -2.70
C PHE A 101 6.99 -13.28 -3.71
N GLN A 102 8.03 -12.47 -3.54
CA GLN A 102 8.27 -11.32 -4.41
C GLN A 102 9.77 -11.25 -4.75
N TYR A 103 10.10 -11.28 -6.03
CA TYR A 103 11.42 -10.95 -6.52
C TYR A 103 11.42 -9.54 -7.08
N ILE A 104 12.35 -8.74 -6.60
CA ILE A 104 12.52 -7.36 -7.06
C ILE A 104 13.92 -7.25 -7.63
N GLU A 105 14.02 -6.77 -8.87
CA GLU A 105 15.27 -6.33 -9.45
C GLU A 105 15.19 -4.85 -9.78
N ARG A 106 16.21 -4.10 -9.38
CA ARG A 106 16.33 -2.66 -9.65
C ARG A 106 17.66 -2.36 -10.29
N TRP A 107 17.65 -1.49 -11.28
CA TRP A 107 18.84 -0.96 -11.93
C TRP A 107 18.99 0.51 -11.58
N ASN A 108 20.22 0.88 -11.15
CA ASN A 108 20.55 2.24 -10.75
C ASN A 108 19.60 2.79 -9.67
N ASP A 109 19.34 1.98 -8.63
CA ASP A 109 18.39 2.32 -7.57
C ASP A 109 18.73 3.66 -6.90
N GLN A 110 17.70 4.35 -6.39
CA GLN A 110 17.79 5.66 -5.75
C GLN A 110 18.48 6.71 -6.66
N PHE A 111 18.03 6.81 -7.91
CA PHE A 111 18.58 7.74 -8.92
C PHE A 111 20.06 7.48 -9.27
N GLY A 112 20.51 6.24 -9.19
CA GLY A 112 21.89 5.82 -9.45
C GLY A 112 22.81 5.90 -8.23
N ARG A 113 22.28 6.17 -7.03
CA ARG A 113 23.08 6.10 -5.79
C ARG A 113 23.58 4.67 -5.53
N ILE A 114 22.80 3.68 -5.93
CA ILE A 114 23.15 2.27 -5.94
C ILE A 114 23.23 1.86 -7.40
N PRO A 115 24.44 1.87 -8.01
CA PRO A 115 24.61 1.60 -9.44
C PRO A 115 24.48 0.13 -9.78
N GLY A 116 24.10 -0.15 -11.03
CA GLY A 116 23.97 -1.51 -11.57
C GLY A 116 22.72 -2.24 -11.10
N ALA A 117 22.68 -3.53 -11.34
CA ALA A 117 21.57 -4.39 -10.98
C ALA A 117 21.62 -4.81 -9.50
N GLN A 118 20.49 -4.71 -8.81
CA GLN A 118 20.30 -5.13 -7.42
C GLN A 118 19.04 -6.01 -7.34
N GLY A 119 19.25 -7.30 -7.11
CA GLY A 119 18.15 -8.26 -6.94
C GLY A 119 17.90 -8.55 -5.46
N SER A 120 16.64 -8.59 -5.04
CA SER A 120 16.22 -9.08 -3.73
C SER A 120 15.03 -10.03 -3.83
N LEU A 121 15.00 -11.01 -2.93
CA LEU A 121 13.90 -11.94 -2.74
C LEU A 121 13.22 -11.60 -1.42
N GLN A 122 11.95 -11.31 -1.46
CA GLN A 122 11.12 -11.04 -0.32
C GLN A 122 10.07 -12.14 -0.13
N GLN A 123 9.77 -12.45 1.13
CA GLN A 123 8.83 -13.50 1.53
C GLN A 123 7.98 -12.97 2.67
N ARG A 124 6.66 -13.04 2.54
CA ARG A 124 5.69 -12.68 3.58
C ARG A 124 4.78 -13.86 3.88
N TYR A 125 4.61 -14.13 5.15
CA TYR A 125 3.69 -15.12 5.68
C TYR A 125 2.77 -14.43 6.68
N LEU A 126 1.47 -14.48 6.46
CA LEU A 126 0.45 -13.99 7.39
C LEU A 126 -0.44 -15.15 7.79
N TRP A 127 -0.67 -15.33 9.08
CA TRP A 127 -1.62 -16.31 9.62
C TRP A 127 -2.59 -15.58 10.52
N HIS A 128 -3.87 -15.85 10.37
CA HIS A 128 -4.88 -15.26 11.24
C HIS A 128 -5.84 -16.28 11.79
N ALA A 129 -6.35 -16.00 12.98
CA ALA A 129 -7.51 -16.64 13.58
C ALA A 129 -8.51 -15.54 13.99
N ASP A 130 -9.77 -15.82 13.72
CA ASP A 130 -10.89 -14.93 14.00
C ASP A 130 -11.90 -15.67 14.85
N LEU A 131 -11.97 -15.33 16.13
CA LEU A 131 -12.93 -15.85 17.08
C LEU A 131 -14.16 -14.97 17.09
N VAL A 132 -15.24 -15.44 16.50
CA VAL A 132 -16.56 -14.83 16.55
C VAL A 132 -17.32 -15.45 17.71
N GLY A 133 -17.34 -14.73 18.86
CA GLY A 133 -18.01 -15.21 20.08
C GLY A 133 -19.53 -15.01 20.03
N SER A 134 -20.00 -13.98 19.32
CA SER A 134 -21.40 -13.70 19.05
C SER A 134 -21.50 -12.66 17.93
N ASP A 135 -22.70 -12.27 17.55
CA ASP A 135 -22.91 -11.16 16.61
C ASP A 135 -22.29 -9.84 17.08
N GLN A 136 -22.05 -9.69 18.38
CA GLN A 136 -21.54 -8.46 18.98
C GLN A 136 -20.07 -8.53 19.40
N VAL A 137 -19.54 -9.71 19.69
CA VAL A 137 -18.19 -9.86 20.29
C VAL A 137 -17.29 -10.68 19.38
N ARG A 138 -16.12 -10.14 19.09
CA ARG A 138 -15.13 -10.75 18.23
C ARG A 138 -13.71 -10.50 18.75
N ILE A 139 -12.82 -11.45 18.58
CA ILE A 139 -11.39 -11.31 18.78
C ILE A 139 -10.69 -11.75 17.50
N PHE A 140 -9.88 -10.89 16.93
CA PHE A 140 -9.09 -11.18 15.73
C PHE A 140 -7.61 -11.13 16.05
N GLY A 141 -6.86 -12.15 15.64
CA GLY A 141 -5.41 -12.19 15.76
C GLY A 141 -4.76 -12.56 14.44
N GLN A 142 -3.67 -11.86 14.07
CA GLN A 142 -2.86 -12.14 12.89
C GLN A 142 -1.38 -12.02 13.22
N LEU A 143 -0.62 -13.04 12.87
CA LEU A 143 0.84 -13.06 12.93
C LEU A 143 1.43 -12.73 11.56
N ILE A 144 2.62 -12.14 11.57
CA ILE A 144 3.45 -11.88 10.40
C ILE A 144 4.79 -12.56 10.56
N SER A 145 5.33 -13.08 9.43
CA SER A 145 6.76 -13.37 9.28
C SER A 145 7.20 -12.86 7.92
N ALA A 146 8.19 -11.98 7.90
CA ALA A 146 8.70 -11.32 6.71
C ALA A 146 10.22 -11.45 6.61
N TRP A 147 10.71 -11.79 5.42
CA TRP A 147 12.10 -12.05 5.14
C TRP A 147 12.54 -11.41 3.84
N GLU A 148 13.69 -10.75 3.84
CA GLU A 148 14.32 -10.23 2.63
C GLU A 148 15.76 -10.70 2.52
N GLN A 149 16.16 -11.10 1.31
CA GLN A 149 17.54 -11.51 0.99
C GLN A 149 18.01 -10.80 -0.27
N GLY A 150 19.28 -10.43 -0.30
CA GLY A 150 19.96 -9.88 -1.48
C GLY A 150 19.95 -8.36 -1.60
N ARG A 151 19.12 -7.64 -0.86
CA ARG A 151 19.08 -6.17 -0.90
C ARG A 151 20.38 -5.55 -0.37
N LYS A 152 20.81 -4.48 -1.02
CA LYS A 152 21.98 -3.70 -0.61
C LYS A 152 21.59 -2.21 -0.42
N PRO A 153 22.22 -1.49 0.51
CA PRO A 153 23.27 -1.97 1.45
C PRO A 153 22.70 -2.86 2.57
N THR A 154 21.41 -2.74 2.90
CA THR A 154 20.71 -3.51 3.94
C THR A 154 19.21 -3.52 3.66
N SER A 155 18.51 -4.48 4.23
CA SER A 155 17.03 -4.54 4.20
C SER A 155 16.42 -3.38 4.96
N LEU A 156 15.21 -3.00 4.57
CA LEU A 156 14.42 -1.98 5.29
C LEU A 156 13.65 -2.65 6.45
N PRO A 157 13.40 -1.93 7.55
CA PRO A 157 12.54 -2.44 8.64
C PRO A 157 11.12 -2.82 8.18
N THR A 158 10.66 -2.25 7.06
CA THR A 158 9.37 -2.59 6.45
C THR A 158 9.38 -3.87 5.63
N ASP A 159 10.55 -4.52 5.47
CA ASP A 159 10.69 -5.72 4.64
C ASP A 159 11.24 -6.93 5.42
N VAL A 160 11.59 -6.74 6.69
CA VAL A 160 12.08 -7.82 7.57
C VAL A 160 11.44 -7.73 8.94
N ASP A 161 10.79 -8.82 9.34
CA ASP A 161 10.20 -9.06 10.65
C ASP A 161 10.08 -10.58 10.80
N HIS A 162 10.94 -11.18 11.60
CA HIS A 162 11.04 -12.65 11.58
C HIS A 162 9.79 -13.32 12.11
N LEU A 163 9.15 -12.77 13.15
CA LEU A 163 7.83 -13.18 13.64
C LEU A 163 7.30 -12.16 14.63
N ASP A 164 6.18 -11.52 14.33
CA ASP A 164 5.49 -10.64 15.27
C ASP A 164 3.97 -10.68 15.13
N VAL A 165 3.30 -9.94 15.99
CA VAL A 165 1.85 -9.72 15.95
C VAL A 165 1.55 -8.58 15.00
N GLN A 166 1.05 -8.88 13.80
CA GLN A 166 0.58 -7.87 12.85
C GLN A 166 -0.69 -7.19 13.33
N GLN A 167 -1.64 -7.98 13.83
CA GLN A 167 -2.90 -7.50 14.38
C GLN A 167 -3.32 -8.38 15.57
N LEU A 168 -3.84 -7.75 16.63
CA LEU A 168 -4.51 -8.42 17.74
C LEU A 168 -5.46 -7.43 18.41
N PHE A 169 -6.75 -7.62 18.21
CA PHE A 169 -7.76 -6.72 18.77
C PHE A 169 -9.03 -7.46 19.18
N ALA A 170 -9.72 -6.85 20.14
CA ALA A 170 -11.10 -7.16 20.47
C ALA A 170 -12.04 -6.14 19.82
N GLU A 171 -13.20 -6.58 19.37
CA GLU A 171 -14.23 -5.77 18.73
C GLU A 171 -15.57 -6.02 19.37
N LEU A 172 -16.23 -4.92 19.79
CA LEU A 172 -17.60 -4.91 20.26
C LEU A 172 -18.48 -4.20 19.24
N LYS A 173 -19.43 -4.90 18.66
CA LYS A 173 -20.38 -4.39 17.67
C LYS A 173 -21.70 -3.99 18.29
N SER A 174 -22.42 -3.08 17.65
CA SER A 174 -23.80 -2.77 17.99
C SER A 174 -24.69 -4.01 17.85
N ALA A 175 -25.81 -4.03 18.56
CA ALA A 175 -26.80 -5.09 18.41
C ALA A 175 -27.31 -5.21 16.96
N PRO A 176 -27.69 -6.44 16.50
CA PRO A 176 -28.14 -6.66 15.12
C PRO A 176 -29.38 -5.83 14.76
N ASP A 177 -30.23 -5.48 15.71
CA ASP A 177 -31.46 -4.70 15.53
C ASP A 177 -31.26 -3.19 15.80
N ALA A 178 -30.05 -2.74 16.20
CA ALA A 178 -29.77 -1.33 16.45
C ALA A 178 -29.96 -0.49 15.18
N ALA A 179 -30.57 0.69 15.33
CA ALA A 179 -30.78 1.65 14.24
C ALA A 179 -29.46 2.20 13.69
N ALA A 180 -28.48 2.41 14.56
CA ALA A 180 -27.10 2.73 14.20
C ALA A 180 -26.24 1.47 14.28
N LYS A 181 -25.54 1.16 13.19
CA LYS A 181 -24.58 0.05 13.12
C LYS A 181 -23.19 0.58 13.40
N GLY A 182 -22.43 -0.13 14.21
CA GLY A 182 -21.07 0.31 14.50
C GLY A 182 -20.28 -0.70 15.31
N TYR A 183 -19.03 -0.33 15.59
CA TYR A 183 -18.15 -1.12 16.44
C TYR A 183 -17.18 -0.24 17.21
N LEU A 184 -16.73 -0.75 18.34
CA LEU A 184 -15.55 -0.30 19.06
C LEU A 184 -14.50 -1.39 18.98
N ARG A 185 -13.31 -1.06 18.44
CA ARG A 185 -12.18 -1.96 18.31
C ARG A 185 -11.01 -1.45 19.13
N ILE A 186 -10.38 -2.32 19.92
CA ILE A 186 -9.25 -1.96 20.79
C ILE A 186 -8.16 -3.01 20.62
N GLY A 187 -6.93 -2.55 20.38
CA GLY A 187 -5.76 -3.39 20.19
C GLY A 187 -4.89 -2.97 19.01
N ARG A 188 -4.01 -3.88 18.56
CA ARG A 188 -3.19 -3.70 17.35
C ARG A 188 -4.03 -4.01 16.12
N GLN A 189 -4.11 -3.07 15.19
CA GLN A 189 -4.97 -3.16 14.02
C GLN A 189 -4.40 -2.41 12.81
N GLU A 190 -4.72 -2.86 11.62
CA GLU A 190 -4.56 -2.08 10.40
C GLU A 190 -5.76 -1.15 10.25
N ILE A 191 -5.53 0.12 9.89
CA ILE A 191 -6.59 1.12 9.69
C ILE A 191 -6.60 1.54 8.23
N LEU A 192 -7.74 1.34 7.57
CA LEU A 192 -8.02 1.83 6.23
C LEU A 192 -9.28 2.70 6.30
N LEU A 193 -9.16 3.94 5.86
CA LEU A 193 -10.32 4.80 5.59
C LEU A 193 -10.58 4.78 4.08
N ALA A 194 -11.79 4.42 3.70
CA ALA A 194 -12.16 4.19 2.30
C ALA A 194 -11.87 5.43 1.43
N GLY A 195 -11.02 5.24 0.41
CA GLY A 195 -10.76 6.24 -0.62
C GLY A 195 -9.72 7.31 -0.29
N HIS A 196 -9.43 7.63 0.97
CA HIS A 196 -8.48 8.70 1.33
C HIS A 196 -7.08 8.49 0.76
N GLN A 197 -6.46 9.55 0.26
CA GLN A 197 -5.08 9.49 -0.26
C GLN A 197 -4.04 9.46 0.87
N LEU A 198 -4.35 10.05 2.03
CA LEU A 198 -3.42 10.23 3.15
C LEU A 198 -3.33 9.03 4.10
N LEU A 199 -4.23 8.07 4.03
CA LEU A 199 -4.23 6.89 4.90
C LEU A 199 -4.57 5.63 4.09
N LYS A 200 -3.53 4.88 3.73
CA LYS A 200 -3.62 3.66 2.91
C LYS A 200 -2.91 2.49 3.58
N ILE A 201 -3.34 1.28 3.28
CA ILE A 201 -2.57 0.07 3.56
C ILE A 201 -1.37 0.02 2.61
N ARG A 202 -0.18 -0.20 3.16
CA ARG A 202 1.05 -0.33 2.38
C ARG A 202 1.24 -1.79 1.98
N GLU A 203 0.75 -2.17 0.81
CA GLU A 203 0.88 -3.53 0.27
C GLU A 203 2.23 -3.82 -0.41
N GLY A 204 2.95 -2.80 -0.86
CA GLY A 204 4.28 -2.97 -1.48
C GLY A 204 5.27 -3.66 -0.56
N PRO A 205 5.59 -3.09 0.62
CA PRO A 205 6.45 -3.69 1.63
C PRO A 205 5.89 -5.01 2.17
N ASP A 206 6.77 -5.85 2.77
CA ASP A 206 6.34 -7.10 3.39
C ASP A 206 5.63 -6.87 4.72
N VAL A 207 6.11 -5.91 5.53
CA VAL A 207 5.46 -5.53 6.80
C VAL A 207 4.47 -4.40 6.53
N ARG A 208 3.19 -4.68 6.73
CA ARG A 208 2.13 -3.69 6.59
C ARG A 208 2.10 -2.72 7.77
N LEU A 209 1.60 -1.52 7.52
CA LEU A 209 1.40 -0.52 8.55
C LEU A 209 0.31 -0.94 9.53
N SER A 210 0.64 -1.01 10.81
CA SER A 210 -0.31 -1.29 11.89
C SER A 210 -0.23 -0.25 13.01
N PHE A 211 -1.27 -0.22 13.86
CA PHE A 211 -1.50 0.80 14.86
C PHE A 211 -1.94 0.14 16.19
N ASN A 212 -1.34 0.54 17.31
CA ASN A 212 -1.78 0.16 18.66
C ASN A 212 -2.73 1.22 19.19
N GLY A 213 -4.02 0.91 19.35
CA GLY A 213 -4.97 1.91 19.83
C GLY A 213 -6.42 1.48 19.78
N ALA A 214 -7.31 2.47 19.73
CA ALA A 214 -8.75 2.28 19.64
C ALA A 214 -9.34 2.93 18.39
N ARG A 215 -10.36 2.30 17.82
CA ARG A 215 -11.17 2.81 16.70
C ARG A 215 -12.65 2.55 16.98
N ALA A 216 -13.47 3.59 16.84
CA ALA A 216 -14.91 3.50 16.85
C ALA A 216 -15.43 3.85 15.46
N HIS A 217 -16.36 3.05 14.95
CA HIS A 217 -17.08 3.30 13.70
C HIS A 217 -18.58 3.26 13.97
N VAL A 218 -19.32 4.20 13.39
CA VAL A 218 -20.79 4.24 13.46
C VAL A 218 -21.33 4.62 12.11
N ALA A 219 -22.35 3.88 11.65
CA ALA A 219 -23.10 4.16 10.44
C ALA A 219 -24.60 4.21 10.73
N GLN A 220 -25.29 5.26 10.26
CA GLN A 220 -26.72 5.43 10.39
C GLN A 220 -27.29 6.17 9.19
N GLY A 221 -28.23 5.53 8.50
CA GLY A 221 -28.79 6.07 7.27
C GLY A 221 -27.74 6.29 6.19
N ASP A 222 -27.63 7.50 5.70
CA ASP A 222 -26.66 7.90 4.68
C ASP A 222 -25.35 8.46 5.28
N PHE A 223 -25.13 8.35 6.60
CA PHE A 223 -23.96 8.89 7.29
C PHE A 223 -23.15 7.78 7.94
N ASP A 224 -21.83 7.93 7.92
CA ASP A 224 -20.90 7.16 8.73
C ASP A 224 -19.86 8.07 9.42
N SER A 225 -19.23 7.54 10.47
CA SER A 225 -18.13 8.22 11.14
C SER A 225 -17.10 7.22 11.64
N ASP A 226 -15.85 7.60 11.56
CA ASP A 226 -14.71 6.89 12.17
C ASP A 226 -13.98 7.83 13.12
N LEU A 227 -13.80 7.39 14.35
CA LEU A 227 -12.96 8.06 15.36
C LEU A 227 -11.87 7.08 15.79
N PHE A 228 -10.61 7.51 15.79
CA PHE A 228 -9.51 6.66 16.23
C PHE A 228 -8.41 7.45 16.94
N ALA A 229 -7.70 6.76 17.83
CA ALA A 229 -6.48 7.26 18.45
C ALA A 229 -5.52 6.10 18.68
N ALA A 230 -4.30 6.23 18.16
CA ALA A 230 -3.35 5.13 18.14
C ALA A 230 -1.89 5.58 18.06
N ASN A 231 -0.99 4.67 18.41
CA ASN A 231 0.44 4.77 18.15
C ASN A 231 0.77 3.93 16.90
N VAL A 232 1.64 4.44 16.06
CA VAL A 232 2.14 3.72 14.88
C VAL A 232 3.14 2.66 15.32
N VAL A 233 2.92 1.42 14.94
CA VAL A 233 3.89 0.34 15.20
C VAL A 233 5.15 0.58 14.37
N GLN A 234 6.30 0.49 15.03
CA GLN A 234 7.62 0.57 14.39
C GLN A 234 8.15 -0.85 14.28
N PRO A 235 8.16 -1.46 13.07
CA PRO A 235 8.57 -2.85 12.90
C PRO A 235 10.05 -3.04 13.20
N ARG A 236 10.37 -4.16 13.84
CA ARG A 236 11.71 -4.62 14.15
C ARG A 236 11.93 -6.01 13.57
N ALA A 237 13.18 -6.35 13.32
CA ALA A 237 13.50 -7.61 12.63
C ALA A 237 13.52 -8.86 13.54
N GLY A 238 13.24 -8.74 14.83
CA GLY A 238 13.37 -9.82 15.80
C GLY A 238 12.17 -10.76 15.89
N LEU A 239 11.90 -11.24 17.11
CA LEU A 239 10.78 -12.12 17.43
C LEU A 239 9.96 -11.48 18.53
N PHE A 240 8.72 -11.12 18.25
CA PHE A 240 7.80 -10.46 19.18
C PHE A 240 8.43 -9.25 19.87
N ASP A 241 9.19 -8.44 19.11
CA ASP A 241 9.93 -7.29 19.64
C ASP A 241 9.35 -5.93 19.19
N ASP A 242 8.27 -5.92 18.42
CA ASP A 242 7.51 -4.73 18.07
C ASP A 242 6.79 -4.17 19.29
N SER A 243 7.16 -2.97 19.69
CA SER A 243 6.66 -2.35 20.91
C SER A 243 5.15 -2.07 20.85
N TRP A 244 4.43 -2.42 21.93
CA TRP A 244 3.03 -2.05 22.15
C TRP A 244 2.87 -0.63 22.70
N THR A 245 3.92 -0.06 23.27
CA THR A 245 3.92 1.21 24.00
C THR A 245 4.86 2.26 23.40
N ASP A 246 5.28 2.08 22.15
CA ASP A 246 6.07 3.11 21.46
C ASP A 246 5.15 4.29 21.09
N HIS A 247 5.49 5.45 21.61
CA HIS A 247 4.81 6.71 21.33
C HIS A 247 5.67 7.65 20.48
N SER A 248 6.63 7.12 19.72
CA SER A 248 7.49 7.93 18.83
C SER A 248 6.66 8.60 17.73
N VAL A 249 5.66 7.87 17.22
CA VAL A 249 4.69 8.39 16.26
C VAL A 249 3.29 8.09 16.75
N THR A 250 2.47 9.13 16.94
CA THR A 250 1.05 9.01 17.31
C THR A 250 0.16 9.56 16.22
N PHE A 251 -1.01 8.96 16.07
CA PHE A 251 -1.97 9.33 15.05
C PHE A 251 -3.41 9.19 15.58
N ALA A 252 -4.16 10.27 15.49
CA ALA A 252 -5.57 10.29 15.86
C ALA A 252 -6.38 10.97 14.76
N GLY A 253 -7.65 10.64 14.64
CA GLY A 253 -8.49 11.25 13.63
C GLY A 253 -9.96 11.02 13.79
N LEU A 254 -10.71 11.93 13.17
CA LEU A 254 -12.15 11.84 12.96
C LEU A 254 -12.40 11.95 11.46
N ASN A 255 -13.18 11.04 10.91
CA ASN A 255 -13.73 11.10 9.56
C ASN A 255 -15.25 11.06 9.65
N LEU A 256 -15.92 11.95 8.91
CA LEU A 256 -17.37 12.00 8.74
C LEU A 256 -17.68 11.75 7.27
N GLY A 257 -18.40 10.70 6.97
CA GLY A 257 -18.83 10.31 5.63
C GLY A 257 -20.33 10.54 5.41
N TRP A 258 -20.66 11.03 4.23
CA TRP A 258 -22.03 11.17 3.76
C TRP A 258 -22.20 10.49 2.40
N HIS A 259 -23.21 9.63 2.28
CA HIS A 259 -23.50 8.82 1.09
C HIS A 259 -24.87 9.19 0.48
N PRO A 260 -25.02 10.38 -0.07
CA PRO A 260 -26.32 10.81 -0.59
C PRO A 260 -26.76 9.99 -1.81
N LYS A 261 -28.04 9.68 -1.87
CA LYS A 261 -28.69 9.09 -3.05
C LYS A 261 -29.12 10.21 -4.00
N LEU A 262 -28.27 10.59 -4.93
CA LEU A 262 -28.49 11.67 -5.88
C LEU A 262 -28.93 11.09 -7.24
N SER A 263 -29.98 11.68 -7.86
CA SER A 263 -30.41 11.26 -9.19
C SER A 263 -29.30 11.45 -10.23
N GLY A 264 -29.07 10.45 -11.06
CA GLY A 264 -28.02 10.47 -12.09
C GLY A 264 -26.58 10.26 -11.59
N LEU A 265 -26.39 10.10 -10.29
CA LEU A 265 -25.08 9.80 -9.67
C LEU A 265 -25.15 8.48 -8.89
N ALA A 266 -24.14 7.65 -9.04
CA ALA A 266 -23.97 6.40 -8.30
C ALA A 266 -22.76 6.47 -7.38
N ASN A 267 -22.84 5.75 -6.25
CA ASN A 267 -21.73 5.61 -5.28
C ASN A 267 -21.16 6.97 -4.82
N VAL A 268 -22.03 7.96 -4.65
CA VAL A 268 -21.61 9.28 -4.17
C VAL A 268 -21.19 9.17 -2.71
N ARG A 269 -20.04 9.73 -2.42
CA ARG A 269 -19.52 9.87 -1.06
C ARG A 269 -18.86 11.24 -0.90
N ALA A 270 -19.18 11.92 0.17
CA ALA A 270 -18.48 13.11 0.63
C ALA A 270 -17.91 12.85 2.02
N ASP A 271 -16.63 13.15 2.22
CA ASP A 271 -15.96 13.02 3.50
C ASP A 271 -15.45 14.37 3.99
N ALA A 272 -15.54 14.61 5.30
CA ALA A 272 -14.83 15.65 6.00
C ALA A 272 -13.98 15.01 7.09
N PHE A 273 -12.69 15.35 7.18
CA PHE A 273 -11.81 14.71 8.12
C PHE A 273 -10.85 15.67 8.83
N VAL A 274 -10.46 15.27 10.03
CA VAL A 274 -9.41 15.92 10.81
C VAL A 274 -8.48 14.84 11.33
N PHE A 275 -7.15 15.01 11.10
CA PHE A 275 -6.11 14.13 11.60
C PHE A 275 -5.13 14.92 12.47
N ASP A 276 -4.72 14.36 13.61
CA ASP A 276 -3.65 14.82 14.48
C ASP A 276 -2.48 13.83 14.39
N TYR A 277 -1.35 14.29 13.90
CA TYR A 277 -0.14 13.51 13.73
C TYR A 277 0.99 14.10 14.56
N ARG A 278 1.70 13.27 15.31
CA ARG A 278 2.90 13.66 16.04
C ARG A 278 4.02 12.68 15.75
N ASN A 279 5.20 13.21 15.50
CA ASN A 279 6.42 12.44 15.30
C ASN A 279 7.56 13.11 16.06
N ARG A 280 8.23 12.36 16.93
CA ARG A 280 9.33 12.88 17.76
C ARG A 280 10.59 13.20 16.97
N SER A 281 10.75 12.62 15.76
CA SER A 281 11.94 12.80 14.95
C SER A 281 11.60 12.71 13.46
N VAL A 282 11.51 13.87 12.82
CA VAL A 282 11.32 13.98 11.37
C VAL A 282 12.36 14.94 10.81
N ARG A 283 12.72 14.75 9.55
CA ARG A 283 13.67 15.62 8.85
C ARG A 283 13.08 16.15 7.56
N TYR A 284 13.07 17.46 7.46
CA TYR A 284 12.82 18.21 6.23
C TYR A 284 14.11 18.87 5.72
N GLU A 285 14.02 19.58 4.58
CA GLU A 285 15.16 20.29 3.98
C GLU A 285 15.84 21.26 4.97
N GLN A 286 15.05 22.10 5.65
CA GLN A 286 15.57 23.19 6.48
C GLN A 286 15.63 22.87 7.98
N PHE A 287 14.91 21.85 8.46
CA PHE A 287 14.85 21.57 9.88
C PHE A 287 14.60 20.07 10.17
N ALA A 288 15.17 19.61 11.28
CA ALA A 288 14.88 18.30 11.84
C ALA A 288 14.47 18.45 13.32
N GLY A 289 13.41 17.76 13.73
CA GLY A 289 12.92 17.87 15.09
C GLY A 289 11.59 17.19 15.31
N THR A 290 10.93 17.53 16.41
CA THR A 290 9.59 17.04 16.74
C THR A 290 8.53 17.76 15.93
N GLU A 291 7.66 17.00 15.30
CA GLU A 291 6.52 17.49 14.52
C GLU A 291 5.22 17.24 15.27
N HIS A 292 4.34 18.25 15.29
CA HIS A 292 2.94 18.13 15.64
C HIS A 292 2.13 18.79 14.53
N ARG A 293 1.36 17.99 13.78
CA ARG A 293 0.64 18.42 12.57
C ARG A 293 -0.82 18.04 12.64
N GLN A 294 -1.69 19.01 12.42
CA GLN A 294 -3.11 18.79 12.16
C GLN A 294 -3.36 18.88 10.64
N THR A 295 -4.17 17.96 10.14
CA THR A 295 -4.60 17.93 8.74
C THR A 295 -6.12 17.99 8.71
N TYR A 296 -6.67 18.97 8.01
CA TYR A 296 -8.11 19.15 7.77
C TYR A 296 -8.38 18.92 6.31
N GLY A 297 -9.33 18.10 5.96
CA GLY A 297 -9.59 17.81 4.57
C GLY A 297 -11.04 17.52 4.23
N LEU A 298 -11.30 17.61 2.93
CA LEU A 298 -12.56 17.26 2.31
C LEU A 298 -12.28 16.33 1.13
N ARG A 299 -13.15 15.36 0.92
CA ARG A 299 -13.13 14.49 -0.25
C ARG A 299 -14.53 14.33 -0.80
N ALA A 300 -14.63 14.28 -2.12
CA ALA A 300 -15.86 13.94 -2.83
C ALA A 300 -15.54 12.92 -3.92
N SER A 301 -16.33 11.86 -4.00
CA SER A 301 -16.22 10.85 -5.04
C SER A 301 -17.60 10.39 -5.51
N GLY A 302 -17.65 9.83 -6.73
CA GLY A 302 -18.90 9.32 -7.28
C GLY A 302 -18.77 8.96 -8.75
N ARG A 303 -19.87 8.47 -9.33
CA ARG A 303 -19.94 8.08 -10.73
C ARG A 303 -21.23 8.61 -11.38
N SER A 304 -21.08 9.16 -12.57
CA SER A 304 -22.20 9.59 -13.45
C SER A 304 -22.05 8.93 -14.82
N GLY A 305 -22.89 7.97 -15.14
CA GLY A 305 -22.76 7.15 -16.34
C GLY A 305 -21.37 6.51 -16.43
N SER A 306 -20.63 6.82 -17.51
CA SER A 306 -19.26 6.35 -17.73
C SER A 306 -18.18 7.15 -16.98
N TRP A 307 -18.50 8.28 -16.38
CA TRP A 307 -17.56 9.12 -15.67
C TRP A 307 -17.51 8.82 -14.18
N GLU A 308 -16.31 8.63 -13.64
CA GLU A 308 -16.03 8.49 -12.22
C GLU A 308 -15.10 9.61 -11.78
N PHE A 309 -15.31 10.15 -10.59
CA PHE A 309 -14.46 11.18 -10.01
C PHE A 309 -14.08 10.84 -8.55
N ASP A 310 -12.88 11.26 -8.15
CA ASP A 310 -12.36 11.16 -6.78
C ASP A 310 -11.47 12.40 -6.53
N TYR A 311 -11.95 13.33 -5.75
CA TYR A 311 -11.33 14.62 -5.51
C TYR A 311 -11.10 14.79 -4.01
N GLU A 312 -9.87 15.09 -3.61
CA GLU A 312 -9.49 15.32 -2.22
C GLU A 312 -8.68 16.61 -2.10
N GLY A 313 -8.97 17.41 -1.07
CA GLY A 313 -8.19 18.60 -0.71
C GLY A 313 -7.94 18.62 0.79
N SER A 314 -6.75 19.06 1.20
CA SER A 314 -6.38 19.15 2.60
C SER A 314 -5.47 20.34 2.91
N LEU A 315 -5.62 20.84 4.13
CA LEU A 315 -4.83 21.90 4.75
C LEU A 315 -4.09 21.34 5.96
N GLN A 316 -2.85 21.73 6.16
CA GLN A 316 -2.04 21.30 7.30
C GLN A 316 -1.53 22.51 8.08
N SER A 317 -1.65 22.42 9.41
CA SER A 317 -1.16 23.39 10.37
C SER A 317 -0.47 22.70 11.55
N GLY A 318 0.26 23.45 12.36
CA GLY A 318 0.94 22.90 13.54
C GLY A 318 2.34 23.44 13.73
N THR A 319 3.24 22.64 14.27
CA THR A 319 4.63 23.03 14.56
C THR A 319 5.63 21.94 14.20
N LEU A 320 6.80 22.36 13.73
CA LEU A 320 8.02 21.55 13.57
C LEU A 320 9.12 22.20 14.39
N GLY A 321 9.34 21.72 15.63
CA GLY A 321 10.19 22.43 16.57
C GLY A 321 9.71 23.88 16.75
N PRO A 322 10.54 24.90 16.45
CA PRO A 322 10.16 26.32 16.55
C PRO A 322 9.42 26.86 15.31
N LEU A 323 9.27 26.08 14.23
CA LEU A 323 8.68 26.50 12.98
C LEU A 323 7.18 26.25 12.97
N ALA A 324 6.40 27.16 12.40
CA ALA A 324 4.97 26.98 12.18
C ALA A 324 4.74 26.20 10.88
N ILE A 325 3.87 25.19 10.91
CA ILE A 325 3.46 24.45 9.71
C ILE A 325 2.30 25.16 9.03
N ARG A 326 2.44 25.40 7.70
CA ARG A 326 1.38 25.90 6.83
C ARG A 326 1.51 25.26 5.45
N ALA A 327 0.81 24.17 5.22
CA ALA A 327 0.88 23.41 3.98
C ALA A 327 -0.52 23.08 3.45
N TRP A 328 -0.60 22.75 2.15
CA TRP A 328 -1.83 22.28 1.54
C TRP A 328 -1.52 21.26 0.43
N GLY A 329 -2.52 20.44 0.15
CA GLY A 329 -2.48 19.47 -0.92
C GLY A 329 -3.85 19.26 -1.56
N VAL A 330 -3.87 18.99 -2.85
CA VAL A 330 -5.06 18.60 -3.61
C VAL A 330 -4.73 17.43 -4.52
N ALA A 331 -5.72 16.56 -4.74
CA ALA A 331 -5.64 15.45 -5.68
C ALA A 331 -6.99 15.30 -6.40
N PHE A 332 -6.96 15.27 -7.72
CA PHE A 332 -8.12 15.14 -8.59
C PHE A 332 -7.91 13.96 -9.54
N PHE A 333 -8.75 12.96 -9.46
CA PHE A 333 -8.75 11.83 -10.37
C PHE A 333 -10.10 11.75 -11.08
N THR A 334 -10.08 11.79 -12.41
CA THR A 334 -11.27 11.64 -13.23
C THR A 334 -11.06 10.47 -14.17
N SER A 335 -11.99 9.52 -14.18
CA SER A 335 -11.91 8.32 -14.99
C SER A 335 -13.08 8.23 -15.96
N TYR A 336 -12.80 7.68 -17.12
CA TYR A 336 -13.83 7.29 -18.09
C TYR A 336 -13.82 5.78 -18.28
N HIS A 337 -14.98 5.16 -18.20
CA HIS A 337 -15.20 3.71 -18.33
C HIS A 337 -15.90 3.39 -19.65
N TRP A 338 -15.38 2.45 -20.41
CA TRP A 338 -16.04 1.85 -21.57
C TRP A 338 -16.70 0.53 -21.16
N ASP A 339 -17.80 0.59 -20.41
CA ASP A 339 -18.47 -0.60 -19.84
C ASP A 339 -19.05 -1.54 -20.90
N SER A 340 -19.36 -1.04 -22.10
CA SER A 340 -19.88 -1.82 -23.24
C SER A 340 -18.80 -2.66 -23.95
N GLU A 341 -17.52 -2.31 -23.77
CA GLU A 341 -16.41 -3.02 -24.39
C GLU A 341 -16.10 -4.32 -23.64
N PRO A 342 -15.79 -5.42 -24.34
CA PRO A 342 -15.49 -6.70 -23.69
C PRO A 342 -14.34 -6.65 -22.69
N THR A 343 -13.32 -5.82 -22.95
CA THR A 343 -12.14 -5.64 -22.09
C THR A 343 -12.34 -4.57 -21.00
N LYS A 344 -13.53 -3.94 -20.96
CA LYS A 344 -13.92 -2.90 -19.98
C LYS A 344 -12.80 -1.91 -19.68
N PRO A 345 -12.22 -1.24 -20.69
CA PRO A 345 -11.11 -0.35 -20.47
C PRO A 345 -11.55 0.85 -19.61
N LYS A 346 -10.63 1.30 -18.76
CA LYS A 346 -10.76 2.53 -17.97
C LYS A 346 -9.57 3.43 -18.24
N LEU A 347 -9.80 4.72 -18.45
CA LEU A 347 -8.77 5.73 -18.55
C LEU A 347 -8.96 6.73 -17.42
N THR A 348 -7.92 6.95 -16.63
CA THR A 348 -7.90 7.91 -15.52
C THR A 348 -6.89 9.01 -15.80
N LEU A 349 -7.34 10.26 -15.72
CA LEU A 349 -6.49 11.44 -15.66
C LEU A 349 -6.39 11.86 -14.20
N GLY A 350 -5.17 11.99 -13.70
CA GLY A 350 -4.86 12.43 -12.35
C GLY A 350 -4.08 13.75 -12.36
N LEU A 351 -4.41 14.64 -11.44
CA LEU A 351 -3.65 15.84 -11.12
C LEU A 351 -3.52 15.94 -9.62
N SER A 352 -2.30 15.95 -9.10
CA SER A 352 -2.06 16.24 -7.69
C SER A 352 -1.01 17.32 -7.51
N SER A 353 -1.24 18.18 -6.51
CA SER A 353 -0.34 19.27 -6.17
C SER A 353 -0.25 19.39 -4.66
N VAL A 354 0.96 19.32 -4.14
CA VAL A 354 1.23 19.48 -2.71
C VAL A 354 2.37 20.45 -2.51
N THR A 355 2.26 21.30 -1.49
CA THR A 355 3.22 22.37 -1.25
C THR A 355 4.59 21.86 -0.83
N GLY A 356 5.62 22.61 -1.21
CA GLY A 356 6.97 22.61 -0.66
C GLY A 356 7.25 23.90 0.11
N ASP A 357 8.41 23.97 0.74
CA ASP A 357 8.82 25.15 1.46
C ASP A 357 9.38 26.23 0.56
N ARG A 358 8.79 27.44 0.65
CA ARG A 358 9.09 28.56 -0.24
C ARG A 358 10.27 29.40 0.24
N ASN A 359 10.47 29.46 1.56
CA ASN A 359 11.45 30.37 2.14
C ASN A 359 12.11 29.72 3.36
N ARG A 360 13.32 29.23 3.17
CA ARG A 360 14.12 28.53 4.19
C ARG A 360 14.56 29.43 5.35
N SER A 361 14.38 30.74 5.24
CA SER A 361 14.89 31.72 6.21
C SER A 361 13.81 32.28 7.12
N ASP A 362 12.53 31.93 6.88
CA ASP A 362 11.44 32.38 7.74
C ASP A 362 11.18 31.36 8.88
N ARG A 363 10.11 31.57 9.64
CA ARG A 363 9.71 30.69 10.74
C ARG A 363 8.57 29.76 10.36
N GLU A 364 8.39 29.50 9.09
CA GLU A 364 7.35 28.63 8.60
C GLU A 364 7.97 27.45 7.85
N ILE A 365 7.24 26.35 7.79
CA ILE A 365 7.50 25.23 6.91
C ILE A 365 6.23 24.95 6.10
N ASN A 366 6.36 25.01 4.79
CA ASN A 366 5.24 24.80 3.88
C ASN A 366 5.26 23.42 3.23
N THR A 367 6.24 22.57 3.57
CA THR A 367 6.31 21.19 3.05
C THR A 367 5.14 20.37 3.52
N PHE A 368 4.35 19.86 2.58
CA PHE A 368 3.23 18.97 2.84
C PHE A 368 3.72 17.60 3.30
N ASN A 369 3.10 17.06 4.34
CA ASN A 369 3.32 15.68 4.80
C ASN A 369 2.18 14.81 4.31
N CYS A 370 2.49 13.84 3.45
CA CYS A 370 1.51 12.89 2.92
C CYS A 370 1.10 11.79 3.91
N LEU A 371 1.51 11.90 5.18
CA LEU A 371 1.18 10.99 6.29
C LEU A 371 1.47 9.51 5.93
N PHE A 372 0.43 8.73 5.75
CA PHE A 372 0.51 7.30 5.46
C PHE A 372 0.04 6.97 4.04
N ALA A 373 0.31 7.86 3.09
CA ALA A 373 0.03 7.61 1.67
C ALA A 373 0.72 6.33 1.16
N ARG A 374 0.25 5.83 0.04
CA ARG A 374 0.85 4.66 -0.62
C ARG A 374 2.32 4.92 -0.94
N GLY A 375 3.19 3.95 -0.66
CA GLY A 375 4.60 4.04 -1.02
C GLY A 375 4.83 3.95 -2.53
N ASP A 376 3.93 3.27 -3.24
CA ASP A 376 3.95 3.04 -4.69
C ASP A 376 3.09 4.06 -5.48
N TYR A 377 2.77 5.22 -4.90
CA TYR A 377 1.95 6.26 -5.52
C TYR A 377 2.50 6.68 -6.89
N PHE A 378 3.83 6.84 -6.98
CA PHE A 378 4.56 7.13 -8.21
C PHE A 378 5.32 5.90 -8.74
N GLY A 379 4.71 4.72 -8.67
CA GLY A 379 5.26 3.46 -9.16
C GLY A 379 5.95 2.60 -8.10
N ASP A 380 6.17 1.33 -8.44
CA ASP A 380 6.67 0.28 -7.54
C ASP A 380 8.13 0.53 -7.07
N THR A 381 8.88 1.40 -7.73
CA THR A 381 10.24 1.79 -7.31
C THR A 381 10.27 2.60 -6.01
N SER A 382 9.12 3.16 -5.59
CA SER A 382 8.98 3.96 -4.35
C SER A 382 10.01 5.06 -4.18
N LEU A 383 10.43 5.71 -5.29
CA LEU A 383 11.50 6.72 -5.29
C LEU A 383 11.05 8.05 -4.66
N LEU A 384 9.76 8.36 -4.75
CA LEU A 384 9.18 9.64 -4.38
C LEU A 384 7.93 9.47 -3.55
N THR A 385 7.67 10.45 -2.68
CA THR A 385 6.41 10.61 -1.96
C THR A 385 5.74 11.92 -2.36
N GLY A 386 4.44 12.07 -2.07
CA GLY A 386 3.66 13.26 -2.31
C GLY A 386 4.00 14.43 -1.38
N SER A 387 5.26 14.92 -1.42
CA SER A 387 5.74 16.08 -0.67
C SER A 387 6.56 16.96 -1.61
N ASN A 388 6.27 18.26 -1.66
CA ASN A 388 6.89 19.19 -2.60
C ASN A 388 6.77 18.74 -4.06
N THR A 389 5.62 18.20 -4.47
CA THR A 389 5.41 17.64 -5.81
C THR A 389 4.17 18.20 -6.49
N LEU A 390 4.27 18.42 -7.78
CA LEU A 390 3.18 18.54 -8.74
C LEU A 390 3.25 17.31 -9.65
N ASP A 391 2.16 16.60 -9.79
CA ASP A 391 2.03 15.38 -10.59
C ASP A 391 0.87 15.50 -11.58
N LEU A 392 1.15 15.15 -12.84
CA LEU A 392 0.15 14.87 -13.86
C LEU A 392 0.26 13.40 -14.25
N SER A 393 -0.79 12.63 -14.02
CA SER A 393 -0.80 11.19 -14.26
C SER A 393 -1.85 10.78 -15.31
N LEU A 394 -1.51 9.75 -16.07
CA LEU A 394 -2.41 9.08 -16.99
C LEU A 394 -2.32 7.58 -16.71
N LEU A 395 -3.43 6.98 -16.31
CA LEU A 395 -3.54 5.56 -16.02
C LEU A 395 -4.59 4.94 -16.94
N THR A 396 -4.24 3.87 -17.63
CA THR A 396 -5.20 2.98 -18.30
C THR A 396 -5.21 1.62 -17.63
N ASP A 397 -6.38 1.07 -17.47
CA ASP A 397 -6.61 -0.25 -16.86
C ASP A 397 -7.62 -1.01 -17.71
N ARG A 398 -7.37 -2.31 -17.95
CA ARG A 398 -8.30 -3.17 -18.65
C ARG A 398 -8.07 -4.65 -18.40
N GLU A 399 -9.12 -5.45 -18.58
CA GLU A 399 -9.05 -6.90 -18.63
C GLU A 399 -8.75 -7.35 -20.07
N LEU A 400 -7.49 -7.73 -20.36
CA LEU A 400 -7.08 -8.16 -21.73
C LEU A 400 -7.76 -9.46 -22.15
N VAL A 401 -7.75 -10.43 -21.24
CA VAL A 401 -8.48 -11.71 -21.35
C VAL A 401 -8.99 -12.04 -19.96
N GLN A 402 -9.95 -12.95 -19.86
CA GLN A 402 -10.51 -13.36 -18.56
C GLN A 402 -9.41 -13.63 -17.54
N ARG A 403 -9.47 -12.96 -16.38
CA ARG A 403 -8.53 -13.04 -15.25
C ARG A 403 -7.16 -12.37 -15.45
N LEU A 404 -6.88 -11.78 -16.59
CA LEU A 404 -5.65 -11.03 -16.82
C LEU A 404 -5.95 -9.53 -16.93
N HIS A 405 -5.67 -8.80 -15.84
CA HIS A 405 -5.73 -7.35 -15.80
C HIS A 405 -4.39 -6.74 -16.14
N VAL A 406 -4.38 -5.71 -16.97
CA VAL A 406 -3.18 -4.94 -17.31
C VAL A 406 -3.46 -3.47 -17.10
N SER A 407 -2.56 -2.80 -16.38
CA SER A 407 -2.56 -1.35 -16.21
C SER A 407 -1.24 -0.74 -16.68
N ILE A 408 -1.33 0.44 -17.28
CA ILE A 408 -0.20 1.25 -17.70
C ILE A 408 -0.40 2.64 -17.09
N GLN A 409 0.58 3.09 -16.34
CA GLN A 409 0.59 4.42 -15.72
C GLN A 409 1.79 5.21 -16.22
N TRP A 410 1.57 6.48 -16.50
CA TRP A 410 2.58 7.49 -16.75
C TRP A 410 2.35 8.66 -15.80
N ASP A 411 3.41 9.10 -15.12
CA ASP A 411 3.42 10.26 -14.24
C ASP A 411 4.48 11.24 -14.72
N ARG A 412 4.11 12.49 -14.83
CA ARG A 412 4.99 13.60 -15.09
C ARG A 412 5.13 14.43 -13.82
N LEU A 413 6.35 14.55 -13.31
CA LEU A 413 6.64 15.02 -11.96
C LEU A 413 7.47 16.29 -11.97
N TRP A 414 7.04 17.28 -11.18
CA TRP A 414 7.76 18.52 -10.93
C TRP A 414 7.82 18.81 -9.43
N ARG A 415 8.81 19.57 -9.00
CA ARG A 415 8.83 20.17 -7.67
C ARG A 415 7.86 21.35 -7.62
N SER A 416 7.08 21.46 -6.56
CA SER A 416 6.22 22.61 -6.31
C SER A 416 7.05 23.84 -5.98
N GLU A 417 8.10 23.68 -5.16
CA GLU A 417 9.03 24.74 -4.80
C GLU A 417 10.49 24.30 -5.00
N THR A 418 11.30 25.19 -5.58
CA THR A 418 12.70 24.88 -5.90
C THR A 418 13.63 25.02 -4.69
N THR A 419 13.19 25.71 -3.66
CA THR A 419 13.90 25.88 -2.38
C THR A 419 13.78 24.66 -1.46
N ASP A 420 12.82 23.76 -1.70
CA ASP A 420 12.59 22.56 -0.89
C ASP A 420 13.17 21.31 -1.56
N GLY A 421 13.45 20.30 -0.75
CA GLY A 421 14.06 19.05 -1.17
C GLY A 421 13.10 18.04 -1.80
N LEU A 422 13.67 16.86 -2.11
CA LEU A 422 12.90 15.66 -2.48
C LEU A 422 12.82 14.69 -1.32
N TYR A 423 11.71 13.97 -1.26
CA TYR A 423 11.38 13.01 -0.22
C TYR A 423 10.92 11.69 -0.83
N ALA A 424 11.35 10.58 -0.21
CA ALA A 424 10.89 9.22 -0.50
C ALA A 424 9.92 8.73 0.59
N PRO A 425 9.06 7.71 0.34
CA PRO A 425 8.22 7.14 1.37
C PRO A 425 9.02 6.59 2.57
N PRO A 426 8.57 6.75 3.83
CA PRO A 426 7.35 7.45 4.27
C PRO A 426 7.52 8.96 4.53
N LEU A 427 8.51 9.62 4.17
CA LEU A 427 8.95 11.01 4.27
C LEU A 427 10.46 11.07 4.58
N ILE A 428 11.22 10.22 3.89
CA ILE A 428 12.68 10.19 4.01
C ILE A 428 13.25 11.30 3.12
N TYR A 429 14.00 12.22 3.72
CA TYR A 429 14.74 13.24 2.97
C TYR A 429 15.81 12.60 2.06
N VAL A 430 15.70 12.85 0.76
CA VAL A 430 16.55 12.21 -0.27
C VAL A 430 17.59 13.15 -0.84
N ARG A 431 17.18 14.39 -1.17
CA ARG A 431 18.03 15.34 -1.91
C ARG A 431 17.66 16.79 -1.59
N SER A 432 18.69 17.64 -1.46
CA SER A 432 18.51 19.07 -1.27
C SER A 432 17.92 19.76 -2.52
N GLY A 433 17.00 20.67 -2.29
CA GLY A 433 16.46 21.55 -3.31
C GLY A 433 17.51 22.48 -3.93
N LEU A 434 18.55 22.82 -3.18
CA LEU A 434 19.61 23.75 -3.61
C LEU A 434 20.55 23.20 -4.69
N VAL A 435 20.41 21.93 -5.06
CA VAL A 435 21.22 21.33 -6.15
C VAL A 435 20.94 22.01 -7.48
N SER A 436 19.71 22.49 -7.72
CA SER A 436 19.31 23.12 -8.98
C SER A 436 17.98 23.86 -8.80
N ASP A 437 17.82 24.98 -9.54
CA ASP A 437 16.55 25.71 -9.60
C ASP A 437 15.52 25.06 -10.56
N SER A 438 15.86 23.96 -11.23
CA SER A 438 14.93 23.26 -12.09
C SER A 438 13.80 22.63 -11.27
N ARG A 439 12.57 22.80 -11.73
CA ARG A 439 11.39 22.11 -11.18
C ARG A 439 11.27 20.68 -11.72
N ASP A 440 11.92 20.36 -12.83
CA ASP A 440 11.76 19.08 -13.55
C ASP A 440 12.37 17.90 -12.78
N ILE A 441 11.52 17.08 -12.14
CA ILE A 441 11.93 15.84 -11.49
C ILE A 441 12.09 14.72 -12.54
N GLY A 442 11.12 14.55 -13.44
CA GLY A 442 11.19 13.52 -14.48
C GLY A 442 9.85 12.87 -14.81
N ASN A 443 9.94 11.71 -15.43
CA ASN A 443 8.78 10.89 -15.79
C ASN A 443 8.91 9.50 -15.17
N GLN A 444 7.80 8.97 -14.65
CA GLN A 444 7.68 7.59 -14.21
C GLN A 444 6.75 6.85 -15.16
N PHE A 445 7.14 5.66 -15.56
CA PHE A 445 6.31 4.72 -16.30
C PHE A 445 6.17 3.45 -15.48
N THR A 446 4.97 2.90 -15.40
CA THR A 446 4.69 1.66 -14.69
C THR A 446 3.73 0.81 -15.53
N LEU A 447 4.12 -0.44 -15.77
CA LEU A 447 3.29 -1.47 -16.39
C LEU A 447 3.02 -2.54 -15.33
N THR A 448 1.77 -2.85 -15.07
CA THR A 448 1.38 -3.93 -14.16
C THR A 448 0.51 -4.93 -14.90
N ALA A 449 0.88 -6.20 -14.86
CA ALA A 449 0.08 -7.31 -15.34
C ALA A 449 -0.27 -8.22 -14.16
N THR A 450 -1.57 -8.42 -13.90
CA THR A 450 -2.08 -9.22 -12.79
C THR A 450 -2.94 -10.36 -13.32
N LEU A 451 -2.47 -11.59 -13.12
CA LEU A 451 -3.18 -12.82 -13.46
C LEU A 451 -3.79 -13.44 -12.20
N SER A 452 -5.11 -13.46 -12.12
CA SER A 452 -5.85 -14.22 -11.11
C SER A 452 -5.99 -15.68 -11.58
N VAL A 453 -5.02 -16.53 -11.21
CA VAL A 453 -5.00 -17.94 -11.63
C VAL A 453 -6.29 -18.64 -11.15
N ASN A 454 -6.65 -18.40 -9.90
CA ASN A 454 -7.92 -18.78 -9.28
C ASN A 454 -8.21 -17.85 -8.09
N ARG A 455 -9.25 -18.13 -7.28
CA ARG A 455 -9.58 -17.30 -6.11
C ARG A 455 -8.48 -17.25 -5.03
N PHE A 456 -7.58 -18.23 -5.01
CA PHE A 456 -6.51 -18.34 -4.02
C PHE A 456 -5.17 -17.80 -4.49
N VAL A 457 -4.89 -17.88 -5.80
CA VAL A 457 -3.56 -17.59 -6.37
C VAL A 457 -3.63 -16.42 -7.33
N THR A 458 -2.79 -15.43 -7.07
CA THR A 458 -2.56 -14.29 -7.96
C THR A 458 -1.08 -14.21 -8.30
N VAL A 459 -0.77 -13.98 -9.58
CA VAL A 459 0.58 -13.70 -10.08
C VAL A 459 0.60 -12.30 -10.66
N GLN A 460 1.61 -11.52 -10.30
CA GLN A 460 1.74 -10.14 -10.76
C GLN A 460 3.15 -9.89 -11.29
N LEU A 461 3.24 -9.20 -12.42
CA LEU A 461 4.46 -8.69 -13.00
C LEU A 461 4.36 -7.17 -13.09
N ILE A 462 5.35 -6.46 -12.54
CA ILE A 462 5.41 -5.01 -12.54
C ILE A 462 6.74 -4.58 -13.16
N GLY A 463 6.68 -3.82 -14.24
CA GLY A 463 7.83 -3.14 -14.84
C GLY A 463 7.73 -1.65 -14.56
N SER A 464 8.81 -1.02 -14.10
CA SER A 464 8.87 0.40 -13.79
C SER A 464 10.11 1.04 -14.40
N ALA A 465 9.97 2.25 -14.94
CA ALA A 465 11.09 3.04 -15.45
C ALA A 465 10.93 4.51 -15.07
N PHE A 466 11.88 5.03 -14.31
CA PHE A 466 11.97 6.45 -14.01
C PHE A 466 13.01 7.12 -14.90
N VAL A 467 12.57 8.07 -15.71
CA VAL A 467 13.42 8.90 -16.58
C VAL A 467 13.72 10.21 -15.86
N ALA A 468 14.99 10.41 -15.51
CA ALA A 468 15.44 11.57 -14.74
C ALA A 468 15.24 12.87 -15.51
N GLY A 469 14.63 13.87 -14.84
CA GLY A 469 14.55 15.24 -15.30
C GLY A 469 15.79 16.08 -14.94
N ASP A 470 15.77 17.35 -15.27
CA ASP A 470 16.93 18.23 -15.12
C ASP A 470 17.35 18.42 -13.65
N PHE A 471 16.40 18.44 -12.71
CA PHE A 471 16.72 18.49 -11.28
C PHE A 471 17.50 17.27 -10.82
N ILE A 472 17.11 16.09 -11.26
CA ILE A 472 17.80 14.83 -10.92
C ILE A 472 19.18 14.81 -11.58
N LYS A 473 19.29 15.21 -12.85
CA LYS A 473 20.55 15.23 -13.61
C LYS A 473 21.57 16.24 -13.06
N ALA A 474 21.13 17.33 -12.44
CA ALA A 474 22.01 18.32 -11.82
C ALA A 474 22.70 17.81 -10.54
N GLY A 475 22.19 16.77 -9.90
CA GLY A 475 22.72 16.22 -8.66
C GLY A 475 23.92 15.27 -8.84
N PRO A 476 24.44 14.74 -7.73
CA PRO A 476 25.59 13.80 -7.76
C PRO A 476 25.20 12.46 -8.38
N THR A 477 23.92 12.08 -8.30
CA THR A 477 23.35 10.89 -8.93
C THR A 477 22.45 11.35 -10.07
N LYS A 478 22.72 10.90 -11.29
CA LYS A 478 22.22 11.55 -12.53
C LYS A 478 21.36 10.64 -13.40
N THR A 479 21.12 9.42 -12.96
CA THR A 479 20.48 8.40 -13.79
C THR A 479 19.03 8.18 -13.39
N GLY A 480 18.26 7.65 -14.33
CA GLY A 480 16.97 7.04 -14.04
C GLY A 480 17.14 5.78 -13.20
N THR A 481 16.04 5.26 -12.72
CA THR A 481 15.94 3.98 -12.02
C THR A 481 14.95 3.10 -12.76
N GLU A 482 15.32 1.86 -13.01
CA GLU A 482 14.42 0.86 -13.58
C GLU A 482 14.12 -0.21 -12.54
N GLY A 483 12.96 -0.84 -12.64
CA GLY A 483 12.56 -1.91 -11.73
C GLY A 483 11.75 -2.99 -12.43
N LEU A 484 11.93 -4.23 -11.99
CA LEU A 484 11.12 -5.37 -12.35
C LEU A 484 10.74 -6.11 -11.06
N THR A 485 9.43 -6.28 -10.84
CA THR A 485 8.90 -7.03 -9.70
C THR A 485 8.07 -8.20 -10.21
N MET A 486 8.38 -9.41 -9.75
CA MET A 486 7.55 -10.60 -9.89
C MET A 486 6.99 -10.96 -8.53
N ARG A 487 5.67 -11.04 -8.42
CA ARG A 487 4.97 -11.36 -7.16
C ARG A 487 4.03 -12.53 -7.39
N THR A 488 4.08 -13.51 -6.49
CA THR A 488 3.07 -14.57 -6.38
C THR A 488 2.48 -14.53 -5.00
N GLN A 489 1.16 -14.54 -4.92
CA GLN A 489 0.42 -14.46 -3.67
C GLN A 489 -0.59 -15.60 -3.61
N PHE A 490 -0.57 -16.33 -2.50
CA PHE A 490 -1.55 -17.36 -2.17
C PHE A 490 -2.31 -16.93 -0.92
N LYS A 491 -3.64 -16.89 -1.01
CA LYS A 491 -4.56 -16.60 0.11
C LYS A 491 -5.44 -17.80 0.37
N PHE A 492 -5.67 -18.11 1.62
CA PHE A 492 -6.53 -19.21 2.01
C PHE A 492 -7.33 -18.92 3.26
#